data_c7490b3cf7b2e5879d31cae8cf698ba0
#
_entry.id   c7490b3cf7b2e5879d31cae8cf698ba0
#
_cell.length_a   1.000
_cell.length_b   1.000
_cell.length_c   1.000
_cell.angle_alpha   90.00
_cell.angle_beta   90.00
_cell.angle_gamma   90.00
#
_symmetry.space_group_name_H-M   'P 1'
#
loop_
_entity.id
_entity.type
_entity.pdbx_description
1 polymer ?
#
loop_
_entity_poly.entity_id
_entity_poly.type
_entity_poly.pdbx_seq_one_letter_code
_entity_poly.pdbx_strand_id
1 'polypeptide(L)'
;MSLGAVDEGTAELLERFGFDAEEFDELRAQVASGALSAASNVVSGVVGPPAPEDVVALPEPGSDAWREGHEAGLEALAAGRVAQVVLAGGMATRFGGVVKGVVEALDGRSFLGWKLGETGRLGTDLGVRIPVALMTSFATDAGTRAHVAGLEVDEPLWFSQRISLRLTGEGQIFEEEGRASAYAPGHGDLLETIRASGTLAALRGRGVEHVAVSNVDNLGARLDPVVVGAHLVSGRPMTTEVARKEGDMGGAPARVDGRLGLLEGPEFPAHFDQDRIPVFNTNTALFALDALDRAFDLRWLVVRKSVGGREAVQLEHLYHHASWELETTFLEVPRSGPRGRFFPIKEPVDLERSREGLREMLSASVLD
;
A
#
# COMPACT_ATOMS: atom_id res chain seq x y z
N MET A 1 6.15 30.76 7.38
CA MET A 1 5.65 31.71 6.34
C MET A 1 4.15 31.61 6.22
N SER A 2 3.41 32.69 5.94
CA SER A 2 1.97 32.56 5.71
C SER A 2 1.76 31.76 4.41
N LEU A 3 1.01 30.68 4.47
CA LEU A 3 0.42 30.00 3.31
C LEU A 3 -0.54 30.98 2.60
N GLY A 4 -0.01 32.06 1.97
CA GLY A 4 -0.78 33.16 1.45
C GLY A 4 -2.07 32.68 0.79
N ALA A 5 -3.22 33.06 1.36
CA ALA A 5 -4.57 32.82 0.84
C ALA A 5 -5.06 31.37 0.79
N VAL A 6 -4.76 30.54 1.79
CA VAL A 6 -5.51 29.30 2.01
C VAL A 6 -6.80 29.67 2.74
N ASP A 7 -7.96 29.26 2.24
CA ASP A 7 -9.24 29.49 2.91
C ASP A 7 -9.31 28.73 4.26
N GLU A 8 -10.18 29.21 5.16
CA GLU A 8 -10.28 28.69 6.54
C GLU A 8 -10.56 27.16 6.56
N GLY A 9 -11.44 26.66 5.69
CA GLY A 9 -11.78 25.24 5.64
C GLY A 9 -10.59 24.38 5.15
N THR A 10 -9.80 24.86 4.20
CA THR A 10 -8.56 24.18 3.79
C THR A 10 -7.54 24.23 4.91
N ALA A 11 -7.38 25.35 5.62
CA ALA A 11 -6.44 25.47 6.75
C ALA A 11 -6.76 24.48 7.88
N GLU A 12 -8.03 24.31 8.24
CA GLU A 12 -8.49 23.30 9.22
C GLU A 12 -8.15 21.86 8.78
N LEU A 13 -8.31 21.55 7.48
CA LEU A 13 -7.94 20.23 6.96
C LEU A 13 -6.43 20.00 7.01
N LEU A 14 -5.64 21.01 6.65
CA LEU A 14 -4.18 20.94 6.69
C LEU A 14 -3.68 20.68 8.11
N GLU A 15 -4.22 21.39 9.10
CA GLU A 15 -3.87 21.18 10.51
C GLU A 15 -4.28 19.77 10.99
N ARG A 16 -5.53 19.37 10.70
CA ARG A 16 -6.09 18.10 11.15
C ARG A 16 -5.36 16.88 10.60
N PHE A 17 -4.87 16.95 9.35
CA PHE A 17 -4.25 15.83 8.65
C PHE A 17 -2.73 15.97 8.50
N GLY A 18 -2.10 16.74 9.39
CA GLY A 18 -0.64 16.75 9.54
C GLY A 18 0.10 17.29 8.33
N PHE A 19 -0.34 18.44 7.79
CA PHE A 19 0.41 19.16 6.76
C PHE A 19 1.75 19.62 7.31
N ASP A 20 2.83 19.26 6.63
CA ASP A 20 4.17 19.72 6.93
C ASP A 20 4.51 20.92 6.04
N ALA A 21 4.49 22.11 6.63
CA ALA A 21 4.74 23.35 5.92
C ALA A 21 6.21 23.53 5.53
N GLU A 22 7.15 22.99 6.30
CA GLU A 22 8.58 23.08 6.02
C GLU A 22 8.94 22.17 4.85
N GLU A 23 8.55 20.90 4.92
CA GLU A 23 8.71 19.92 3.83
C GLU A 23 8.04 20.42 2.54
N PHE A 24 6.81 20.95 2.65
CA PHE A 24 6.10 21.49 1.49
C PHE A 24 6.83 22.64 0.82
N ASP A 25 7.35 23.62 1.59
CA ASP A 25 8.10 24.75 1.05
C ASP A 25 9.41 24.30 0.38
N GLU A 26 10.10 23.31 0.93
CA GLU A 26 11.29 22.70 0.32
C GLU A 26 10.96 22.00 -1.01
N LEU A 27 9.95 21.14 -1.01
CA LEU A 27 9.53 20.41 -2.21
C LEU A 27 9.03 21.36 -3.30
N ARG A 28 8.27 22.37 -2.94
CA ARG A 28 7.80 23.42 -3.83
C ARG A 28 8.96 24.19 -4.49
N ALA A 29 10.01 24.52 -3.72
CA ALA A 29 11.20 25.16 -4.26
C ALA A 29 11.95 24.25 -5.25
N GLN A 30 12.00 22.95 -4.98
CA GLN A 30 12.59 21.97 -5.90
C GLN A 30 11.78 21.81 -7.20
N VAL A 31 10.45 21.86 -7.14
CA VAL A 31 9.59 21.90 -8.35
C VAL A 31 9.84 23.19 -9.12
N ALA A 32 9.86 24.34 -8.47
CA ALA A 32 10.09 25.65 -9.11
C ALA A 32 11.45 25.77 -9.79
N SER A 33 12.49 25.15 -9.22
CA SER A 33 13.84 25.11 -9.81
C SER A 33 14.01 24.04 -10.89
N GLY A 34 13.05 23.12 -11.06
CA GLY A 34 13.13 21.96 -11.95
C GLY A 34 13.98 20.80 -11.40
N ALA A 35 14.45 20.87 -10.16
CA ALA A 35 15.14 19.77 -9.49
C ALA A 35 14.22 18.57 -9.30
N LEU A 36 12.93 18.82 -8.96
CA LEU A 36 11.86 17.83 -9.01
C LEU A 36 11.01 18.04 -10.27
N SER A 37 11.01 17.06 -11.15
CA SER A 37 10.27 17.03 -12.41
C SER A 37 9.97 15.59 -12.81
N ALA A 38 9.13 15.36 -13.82
CA ALA A 38 8.92 14.00 -14.33
C ALA A 38 10.22 13.30 -14.78
N ALA A 39 11.22 14.07 -15.20
CA ALA A 39 12.53 13.52 -15.56
C ALA A 39 13.35 13.08 -14.33
N SER A 40 13.17 13.72 -13.18
CA SER A 40 13.85 13.33 -11.93
C SER A 40 13.29 12.04 -11.30
N ASN A 41 12.13 11.56 -11.78
CA ASN A 41 11.62 10.26 -11.36
C ASN A 41 12.55 9.13 -11.80
N VAL A 42 13.16 9.25 -12.97
CA VAL A 42 14.02 8.21 -13.52
C VAL A 42 15.25 8.01 -12.62
N VAL A 43 15.51 6.76 -12.23
CA VAL A 43 16.69 6.46 -11.43
C VAL A 43 17.97 6.70 -12.21
N SER A 44 18.98 7.24 -11.53
CA SER A 44 20.34 7.30 -12.05
C SER A 44 21.03 5.96 -11.82
N GLY A 45 21.89 5.55 -12.77
CA GLY A 45 22.64 4.31 -12.66
C GLY A 45 22.24 3.25 -13.69
N VAL A 46 22.91 2.11 -13.64
CA VAL A 46 22.68 0.99 -14.56
C VAL A 46 21.53 0.14 -14.01
N VAL A 47 20.38 0.16 -14.72
CA VAL A 47 19.23 -0.65 -14.37
C VAL A 47 19.31 -2.01 -15.04
N GLY A 48 19.11 -3.07 -14.25
CA GLY A 48 19.02 -4.45 -14.71
C GLY A 48 17.83 -5.20 -14.10
N PRO A 49 17.41 -6.33 -14.70
CA PRO A 49 16.41 -7.19 -14.11
C PRO A 49 16.93 -7.82 -12.81
N PRO A 50 16.07 -8.30 -11.91
CA PRO A 50 16.49 -9.11 -10.79
C PRO A 50 17.15 -10.39 -11.30
N ALA A 51 18.08 -10.93 -10.51
CA ALA A 51 18.62 -12.27 -10.77
C ALA A 51 17.54 -13.33 -10.39
N PRO A 52 17.61 -14.54 -10.92
CA PRO A 52 16.64 -15.60 -10.62
C PRO A 52 16.45 -15.86 -9.11
N GLU A 53 17.51 -15.77 -8.33
CA GLU A 53 17.51 -15.95 -6.88
C GLU A 53 16.97 -14.76 -6.08
N ASP A 54 16.79 -13.61 -6.71
CA ASP A 54 16.23 -12.41 -6.06
C ASP A 54 14.71 -12.49 -5.85
N VAL A 55 14.04 -13.35 -6.62
CA VAL A 55 12.61 -13.59 -6.53
C VAL A 55 12.37 -15.03 -6.07
N VAL A 56 11.85 -15.17 -4.87
CA VAL A 56 11.61 -16.45 -4.23
C VAL A 56 10.17 -16.88 -4.51
N ALA A 57 9.96 -18.06 -5.06
CA ALA A 57 8.61 -18.59 -5.24
C ALA A 57 7.97 -18.97 -3.89
N LEU A 58 6.67 -18.69 -3.74
CA LEU A 58 5.91 -19.21 -2.59
C LEU A 58 5.99 -20.75 -2.63
N PRO A 59 6.29 -21.42 -1.49
CA PRO A 59 6.44 -22.87 -1.47
C PRO A 59 5.20 -23.61 -2.00
N GLU A 60 5.43 -24.66 -2.77
CA GLU A 60 4.37 -25.50 -3.31
C GLU A 60 3.67 -26.31 -2.21
N PRO A 61 2.34 -26.43 -2.24
CA PRO A 61 1.58 -27.20 -1.27
C PRO A 61 2.13 -28.61 -1.09
N GLY A 62 2.31 -29.03 0.17
CA GLY A 62 2.80 -30.35 0.52
C GLY A 62 4.33 -30.53 0.47
N SER A 63 5.11 -29.53 0.02
CA SER A 63 6.57 -29.53 0.15
C SER A 63 7.00 -29.36 1.61
N ASP A 64 8.26 -29.69 1.94
CA ASP A 64 8.80 -29.47 3.28
C ASP A 64 8.83 -27.98 3.62
N ALA A 65 9.26 -27.13 2.69
CA ALA A 65 9.26 -25.68 2.84
C ALA A 65 7.85 -25.10 3.05
N TRP A 66 6.84 -25.70 2.40
CA TRP A 66 5.45 -25.32 2.62
C TRP A 66 5.01 -25.64 4.05
N ARG A 67 5.31 -26.87 4.53
CA ARG A 67 4.96 -27.29 5.90
C ARG A 67 5.63 -26.43 6.94
N GLU A 68 6.93 -26.17 6.80
CA GLU A 68 7.71 -25.28 7.68
C GLU A 68 7.11 -23.87 7.70
N GLY A 69 6.86 -23.27 6.55
CA GLY A 69 6.26 -21.95 6.43
C GLY A 69 4.84 -21.92 7.02
N HIS A 70 4.00 -22.89 6.69
CA HIS A 70 2.64 -22.98 7.22
C HIS A 70 2.62 -23.08 8.76
N GLU A 71 3.45 -23.95 9.35
CA GLU A 71 3.55 -24.11 10.80
C GLU A 71 4.02 -22.83 11.50
N ALA A 72 5.08 -22.21 10.99
CA ALA A 72 5.60 -20.96 11.55
C ALA A 72 4.59 -19.80 11.46
N GLY A 73 3.92 -19.66 10.32
CA GLY A 73 2.91 -18.61 10.12
C GLY A 73 1.66 -18.84 10.94
N LEU A 74 1.19 -20.10 11.01
CA LEU A 74 0.03 -20.48 11.82
C LEU A 74 0.29 -20.21 13.32
N GLU A 75 1.47 -20.58 13.83
CA GLU A 75 1.88 -20.28 15.19
C GLU A 75 1.89 -18.78 15.48
N ALA A 76 2.47 -17.97 14.57
CA ALA A 76 2.53 -16.53 14.75
C ALA A 76 1.14 -15.87 14.73
N LEU A 77 0.23 -16.33 13.84
CA LEU A 77 -1.15 -15.87 13.78
C LEU A 77 -1.93 -16.27 15.02
N ALA A 78 -1.84 -17.52 15.46
CA ALA A 78 -2.52 -18.04 16.65
C ALA A 78 -2.00 -17.40 17.95
N ALA A 79 -0.74 -16.97 17.97
CA ALA A 79 -0.16 -16.23 19.09
C ALA A 79 -0.51 -14.73 19.09
N GLY A 80 -1.26 -14.23 18.07
CA GLY A 80 -1.60 -12.79 17.94
C GLY A 80 -0.41 -11.90 17.60
N ARG A 81 0.69 -12.46 17.09
CA ARG A 81 1.92 -11.71 16.76
C ARG A 81 1.85 -11.00 15.41
N VAL A 82 0.78 -11.21 14.63
CA VAL A 82 0.60 -10.59 13.31
C VAL A 82 -0.62 -9.68 13.32
N ALA A 83 -0.49 -8.46 12.76
CA ALA A 83 -1.60 -7.55 12.53
C ALA A 83 -1.79 -7.29 11.03
N GLN A 84 -3.00 -6.88 10.64
CA GLN A 84 -3.28 -6.40 9.29
C GLN A 84 -3.30 -4.87 9.26
N VAL A 85 -2.62 -4.28 8.28
CA VAL A 85 -2.71 -2.85 7.96
C VAL A 85 -3.35 -2.70 6.59
N VAL A 86 -4.51 -2.03 6.52
CA VAL A 86 -5.25 -1.84 5.29
C VAL A 86 -5.13 -0.40 4.82
N LEU A 87 -4.65 -0.21 3.60
CA LEU A 87 -4.53 1.09 2.96
C LEU A 87 -5.89 1.50 2.36
N ALA A 88 -6.61 2.37 3.05
CA ALA A 88 -7.97 2.81 2.74
C ALA A 88 -8.06 4.32 2.39
N GLY A 89 -6.93 4.94 2.03
CA GLY A 89 -6.85 6.37 1.68
C GLY A 89 -7.29 6.71 0.26
N GLY A 90 -7.55 5.73 -0.59
CA GLY A 90 -7.87 5.93 -2.00
C GLY A 90 -9.33 6.23 -2.29
N MET A 91 -9.57 7.21 -3.17
CA MET A 91 -10.89 7.49 -3.75
C MET A 91 -11.11 6.66 -5.02
N ALA A 92 -12.29 6.08 -5.15
CA ALA A 92 -12.72 5.39 -6.36
C ALA A 92 -13.24 6.38 -7.40
N THR A 93 -12.33 7.16 -8.02
CA THR A 93 -12.72 8.18 -9.01
C THR A 93 -13.48 7.61 -10.19
N ARG A 94 -13.14 6.39 -10.62
CA ARG A 94 -13.82 5.66 -11.71
C ARG A 94 -15.16 5.03 -11.29
N PHE A 95 -15.47 5.02 -9.98
CA PHE A 95 -16.76 4.63 -9.41
C PHE A 95 -17.60 5.85 -9.00
N GLY A 96 -17.37 7.02 -9.61
CA GLY A 96 -18.11 8.24 -9.30
C GLY A 96 -17.55 9.05 -8.12
N GLY A 97 -16.29 8.84 -7.74
CA GLY A 97 -15.63 9.65 -6.70
C GLY A 97 -16.00 9.27 -5.26
N VAL A 98 -16.46 8.04 -5.05
CA VAL A 98 -16.79 7.52 -3.71
C VAL A 98 -15.54 6.96 -3.02
N VAL A 99 -15.62 6.78 -1.71
CA VAL A 99 -14.57 6.10 -0.92
C VAL A 99 -14.46 4.64 -1.36
N LYS A 100 -13.29 4.20 -1.86
CA LYS A 100 -13.14 2.89 -2.49
C LYS A 100 -13.49 1.73 -1.55
N GLY A 101 -13.11 1.83 -0.28
CA GLY A 101 -13.36 0.79 0.71
C GLY A 101 -14.85 0.52 0.99
N VAL A 102 -15.73 1.50 0.74
CA VAL A 102 -17.19 1.34 0.99
C VAL A 102 -17.95 0.83 -0.24
N VAL A 103 -17.29 0.73 -1.40
CA VAL A 103 -17.91 0.18 -2.61
C VAL A 103 -18.23 -1.30 -2.38
N GLU A 104 -19.40 -1.75 -2.82
CA GLU A 104 -19.75 -3.17 -2.85
C GLU A 104 -18.78 -3.93 -3.74
N ALA A 105 -18.10 -4.91 -3.17
CA ALA A 105 -17.15 -5.75 -3.88
C ALA A 105 -17.78 -7.06 -4.35
N LEU A 106 -18.46 -7.77 -3.46
CA LEU A 106 -19.04 -9.09 -3.75
C LEU A 106 -20.18 -9.40 -2.77
N ASP A 107 -21.28 -9.97 -3.30
CA ASP A 107 -22.38 -10.56 -2.53
C ASP A 107 -22.94 -9.64 -1.43
N GLY A 108 -23.16 -8.34 -1.77
CA GLY A 108 -23.70 -7.33 -0.88
C GLY A 108 -22.71 -6.78 0.16
N ARG A 109 -21.44 -7.21 0.14
CA ARG A 109 -20.41 -6.74 1.06
C ARG A 109 -19.43 -5.79 0.37
N SER A 110 -19.05 -4.73 1.07
CA SER A 110 -18.02 -3.79 0.63
C SER A 110 -16.62 -4.40 0.70
N PHE A 111 -15.62 -3.75 0.06
CA PHE A 111 -14.22 -4.15 0.22
C PHE A 111 -13.80 -4.18 1.70
N LEU A 112 -14.15 -3.16 2.48
CA LEU A 112 -13.88 -3.15 3.92
C LEU A 112 -14.62 -4.26 4.66
N GLY A 113 -15.89 -4.49 4.33
CA GLY A 113 -16.67 -5.57 4.94
C GLY A 113 -16.04 -6.95 4.73
N TRP A 114 -15.47 -7.20 3.54
CA TRP A 114 -14.71 -8.42 3.27
C TRP A 114 -13.38 -8.46 4.02
N LYS A 115 -12.55 -7.41 3.91
CA LYS A 115 -11.22 -7.36 4.56
C LYS A 115 -11.30 -7.56 6.06
N LEU A 116 -12.16 -6.80 6.73
CA LEU A 116 -12.32 -6.87 8.19
C LEU A 116 -13.00 -8.17 8.62
N GLY A 117 -14.03 -8.61 7.86
CA GLY A 117 -14.74 -9.86 8.14
C GLY A 117 -13.86 -11.10 8.00
N GLU A 118 -13.01 -11.18 6.96
CA GLU A 118 -12.07 -12.29 6.78
C GLU A 118 -11.03 -12.36 7.92
N THR A 119 -10.48 -11.21 8.32
CA THR A 119 -9.53 -11.16 9.43
C THR A 119 -10.20 -11.52 10.76
N GLY A 120 -11.43 -11.05 11.00
CA GLY A 120 -12.21 -11.42 12.17
C GLY A 120 -12.56 -12.91 12.22
N ARG A 121 -12.94 -13.49 11.06
CA ARG A 121 -13.18 -14.94 10.94
C ARG A 121 -11.93 -15.75 11.25
N LEU A 122 -10.80 -15.41 10.62
CA LEU A 122 -9.52 -16.07 10.90
C LEU A 122 -9.16 -15.99 12.38
N GLY A 123 -9.35 -14.84 13.01
CA GLY A 123 -9.13 -14.69 14.45
C GLY A 123 -10.04 -15.59 15.28
N THR A 124 -11.31 -15.73 14.88
CA THR A 124 -12.27 -16.64 15.54
C THR A 124 -11.83 -18.10 15.40
N ASP A 125 -11.43 -18.51 14.21
CA ASP A 125 -10.99 -19.87 13.91
C ASP A 125 -9.71 -20.24 14.70
N LEU A 126 -8.83 -19.26 14.95
CA LEU A 126 -7.60 -19.42 15.72
C LEU A 126 -7.78 -19.17 17.25
N GLY A 127 -8.95 -18.71 17.68
CA GLY A 127 -9.21 -18.37 19.09
C GLY A 127 -8.44 -17.13 19.58
N VAL A 128 -8.08 -16.19 18.68
CA VAL A 128 -7.32 -14.98 18.98
C VAL A 128 -7.95 -13.76 18.31
N ARG A 129 -7.75 -12.58 18.88
CA ARG A 129 -8.10 -11.33 18.22
C ARG A 129 -6.90 -10.84 17.38
N ILE A 130 -7.05 -10.83 16.05
CA ILE A 130 -6.03 -10.29 15.15
C ILE A 130 -6.25 -8.78 15.02
N PRO A 131 -5.28 -7.93 15.44
CA PRO A 131 -5.42 -6.49 15.31
C PRO A 131 -5.46 -6.04 13.86
N VAL A 132 -6.34 -5.08 13.56
CA VAL A 132 -6.39 -4.40 12.26
C VAL A 132 -6.16 -2.92 12.46
N ALA A 133 -5.36 -2.31 11.58
CA ALA A 133 -5.21 -0.87 11.49
C ALA A 133 -5.63 -0.38 10.10
N LEU A 134 -6.38 0.72 10.04
CA LEU A 134 -6.84 1.32 8.78
C LEU A 134 -6.11 2.65 8.58
N MET A 135 -5.39 2.76 7.46
CA MET A 135 -4.81 4.02 7.03
C MET A 135 -5.78 4.72 6.07
N THR A 136 -6.41 5.80 6.53
CA THR A 136 -7.31 6.65 5.74
C THR A 136 -6.55 7.82 5.09
N SER A 137 -7.28 8.74 4.49
CA SER A 137 -6.81 10.06 4.06
C SER A 137 -7.85 11.11 4.41
N PHE A 138 -7.52 12.39 4.31
CA PHE A 138 -8.48 13.47 4.55
C PHE A 138 -9.79 13.31 3.73
N ALA A 139 -9.68 12.73 2.53
CA ALA A 139 -10.83 12.52 1.64
C ALA A 139 -11.66 11.28 2.00
N THR A 140 -11.10 10.30 2.72
CA THR A 140 -11.76 9.01 2.97
C THR A 140 -12.10 8.77 4.44
N ASP A 141 -11.50 9.50 5.39
CA ASP A 141 -11.59 9.21 6.82
C ASP A 141 -13.04 9.18 7.33
N ALA A 142 -13.79 10.24 7.11
CA ALA A 142 -15.18 10.33 7.60
C ALA A 142 -16.08 9.23 7.01
N GLY A 143 -16.01 9.00 5.69
CA GLY A 143 -16.81 7.98 5.01
C GLY A 143 -16.41 6.55 5.42
N THR A 144 -15.11 6.30 5.60
CA THR A 144 -14.61 5.00 6.06
C THR A 144 -15.07 4.70 7.47
N ARG A 145 -14.94 5.65 8.42
CA ARG A 145 -15.39 5.49 9.81
C ARG A 145 -16.89 5.27 9.90
N ALA A 146 -17.68 6.08 9.20
CA ALA A 146 -19.13 5.93 9.18
C ALA A 146 -19.57 4.56 8.65
N HIS A 147 -18.87 4.04 7.63
CA HIS A 147 -19.15 2.73 7.07
C HIS A 147 -18.76 1.60 8.04
N VAL A 148 -17.57 1.64 8.62
CA VAL A 148 -17.09 0.62 9.57
C VAL A 148 -17.97 0.56 10.81
N ALA A 149 -18.48 1.70 11.31
CA ALA A 149 -19.42 1.74 12.43
C ALA A 149 -20.74 0.99 12.16
N GLY A 150 -21.10 0.76 10.90
CA GLY A 150 -22.26 -0.03 10.49
C GLY A 150 -21.95 -1.52 10.25
N LEU A 151 -20.70 -1.95 10.40
CA LEU A 151 -20.29 -3.33 10.22
C LEU A 151 -20.19 -4.06 11.57
N GLU A 152 -20.52 -5.36 11.56
CA GLU A 152 -20.30 -6.24 12.73
C GLU A 152 -18.86 -6.76 12.72
N VAL A 153 -17.91 -5.88 13.06
CA VAL A 153 -16.47 -6.17 13.07
C VAL A 153 -15.84 -5.57 14.32
N ASP A 154 -14.67 -6.07 14.67
CA ASP A 154 -13.84 -5.48 15.72
C ASP A 154 -13.39 -4.06 15.33
N GLU A 155 -13.41 -3.14 16.30
CA GLU A 155 -12.94 -1.76 16.09
C GLU A 155 -11.46 -1.75 15.70
N PRO A 156 -11.12 -1.24 14.51
CA PRO A 156 -9.72 -1.15 14.07
C PRO A 156 -8.98 0.00 14.76
N LEU A 157 -7.66 -0.04 14.72
CA LEU A 157 -6.83 1.14 14.98
C LEU A 157 -6.92 2.08 13.77
N TRP A 158 -6.94 3.38 14.04
CA TRP A 158 -7.12 4.41 13.01
C TRP A 158 -5.91 5.32 12.93
N PHE A 159 -5.42 5.54 11.73
CA PHE A 159 -4.46 6.58 11.41
C PHE A 159 -4.68 7.08 9.98
N SER A 160 -4.06 8.15 9.59
CA SER A 160 -4.30 8.80 8.31
C SER A 160 -3.00 9.13 7.61
N GLN A 161 -3.03 9.12 6.29
CA GLN A 161 -2.02 9.80 5.48
C GLN A 161 -2.02 11.28 5.84
N ARG A 162 -0.88 11.93 5.64
CA ARG A 162 -0.78 13.38 5.66
C ARG A 162 -1.58 14.00 4.51
N ILE A 163 -1.71 15.29 4.54
CA ILE A 163 -2.29 16.09 3.47
C ILE A 163 -1.21 16.99 2.88
N SER A 164 -1.28 17.27 1.59
CA SER A 164 -0.42 18.24 0.91
C SER A 164 -1.22 19.04 -0.12
N LEU A 165 -0.59 20.01 -0.76
CA LEU A 165 -1.21 20.88 -1.74
C LEU A 165 -0.59 20.64 -3.12
N ARG A 166 -1.45 20.56 -4.15
CA ARG A 166 -1.01 20.48 -5.54
C ARG A 166 -0.29 21.76 -5.94
N LEU A 167 0.64 21.60 -6.87
CA LEU A 167 1.42 22.69 -7.43
C LEU A 167 1.14 22.87 -8.92
N THR A 168 1.43 24.05 -9.44
CA THR A 168 1.64 24.25 -10.88
C THR A 168 3.03 23.75 -11.30
N GLY A 169 3.31 23.67 -12.58
CA GLY A 169 4.64 23.33 -13.08
C GLY A 169 5.74 24.33 -12.66
N GLU A 170 5.36 25.55 -12.28
CA GLU A 170 6.25 26.62 -11.80
C GLU A 170 6.38 26.63 -10.26
N GLY A 171 5.83 25.61 -9.57
CA GLY A 171 5.90 25.50 -8.12
C GLY A 171 4.99 26.47 -7.37
N GLN A 172 3.97 27.06 -8.01
CA GLN A 172 2.94 27.82 -7.30
C GLN A 172 1.87 26.85 -6.77
N ILE A 173 1.17 27.24 -5.69
CA ILE A 173 0.01 26.47 -5.22
C ILE A 173 -1.03 26.42 -6.34
N PHE A 174 -1.46 25.20 -6.67
CA PHE A 174 -2.51 25.00 -7.66
C PHE A 174 -3.87 25.23 -7.00
N GLU A 175 -4.67 26.11 -7.59
CA GLU A 175 -6.01 26.42 -7.10
C GLU A 175 -7.08 25.80 -7.99
N GLU A 176 -8.09 25.25 -7.37
CA GLU A 176 -9.32 24.74 -7.99
C GLU A 176 -10.49 25.55 -7.44
N GLU A 177 -11.25 26.20 -8.34
CA GLU A 177 -12.36 27.09 -7.96
C GLU A 177 -11.99 28.16 -6.93
N GLY A 178 -10.76 28.68 -7.00
CA GLY A 178 -10.27 29.73 -6.11
C GLY A 178 -9.85 29.23 -4.72
N ARG A 179 -9.67 27.93 -4.53
CA ARG A 179 -9.18 27.30 -3.30
C ARG A 179 -7.94 26.47 -3.59
N ALA A 180 -7.04 26.39 -2.62
CA ALA A 180 -5.87 25.54 -2.72
C ALA A 180 -6.30 24.06 -2.86
N SER A 181 -5.81 23.38 -3.89
CA SER A 181 -6.21 22.01 -4.20
C SER A 181 -5.40 21.01 -3.39
N ALA A 182 -6.03 20.39 -2.40
CA ALA A 182 -5.40 19.41 -1.51
C ALA A 182 -5.35 18.00 -2.12
N TYR A 183 -4.38 17.21 -1.67
CA TYR A 183 -4.26 15.79 -2.02
C TYR A 183 -3.51 15.03 -0.92
N ALA A 184 -3.57 13.68 -0.96
CA ALA A 184 -2.78 12.83 -0.08
C ALA A 184 -1.48 12.40 -0.81
N PRO A 185 -0.29 12.53 -0.19
CA PRO A 185 1.00 12.33 -0.85
C PRO A 185 1.33 10.89 -1.23
N GLY A 186 0.40 9.97 -1.06
CA GLY A 186 0.57 8.58 -1.39
C GLY A 186 0.78 7.68 -0.18
N HIS A 187 0.85 6.38 -0.45
CA HIS A 187 0.91 5.40 0.64
C HIS A 187 2.28 5.27 1.30
N GLY A 188 3.30 6.00 0.85
CA GLY A 188 4.59 6.11 1.53
C GLY A 188 4.46 6.70 2.93
N ASP A 189 3.45 7.55 3.15
CA ASP A 189 3.09 8.08 4.46
C ASP A 189 2.88 6.99 5.52
N LEU A 190 2.56 5.76 5.13
CA LEU A 190 2.44 4.62 6.05
C LEU A 190 3.62 4.55 7.00
N LEU A 191 4.85 4.66 6.49
CA LEU A 191 6.08 4.44 7.25
C LEU A 191 6.32 5.49 8.33
N GLU A 192 5.80 6.68 8.13
CA GLU A 192 5.88 7.76 9.11
C GLU A 192 4.65 7.81 10.00
N THR A 193 3.46 7.82 9.40
CA THR A 193 2.21 8.08 10.11
C THR A 193 1.81 6.94 11.05
N ILE A 194 2.22 5.70 10.78
CA ILE A 194 2.00 4.58 11.71
C ILE A 194 2.73 4.80 13.06
N ARG A 195 3.89 5.48 13.03
CA ARG A 195 4.65 5.86 14.23
C ARG A 195 4.06 7.11 14.86
N ALA A 196 3.91 8.19 14.07
CA ALA A 196 3.47 9.49 14.53
C ALA A 196 2.08 9.45 15.19
N SER A 197 1.17 8.61 14.69
CA SER A 197 -0.17 8.41 15.28
C SER A 197 -0.18 7.59 16.57
N GLY A 198 0.93 6.96 16.95
CA GLY A 198 0.99 6.00 18.04
C GLY A 198 0.45 4.60 17.70
N THR A 199 0.02 4.36 16.45
CA THR A 199 -0.49 3.05 16.01
C THR A 199 0.56 1.96 16.15
N LEU A 200 1.84 2.24 15.80
CA LEU A 200 2.95 1.31 15.97
C LEU A 200 3.10 0.89 17.45
N ALA A 201 3.08 1.85 18.37
CA ALA A 201 3.16 1.58 19.81
C ALA A 201 1.95 0.79 20.32
N ALA A 202 0.75 1.10 19.82
CA ALA A 202 -0.47 0.37 20.18
C ALA A 202 -0.45 -1.10 19.70
N LEU A 203 0.10 -1.35 18.49
CA LEU A 203 0.30 -2.71 17.97
C LEU A 203 1.33 -3.47 18.81
N ARG A 204 2.49 -2.85 19.09
CA ARG A 204 3.52 -3.43 19.96
C ARG A 204 2.98 -3.75 21.37
N GLY A 205 2.19 -2.87 21.95
CA GLY A 205 1.52 -3.08 23.25
C GLY A 205 0.53 -4.24 23.26
N ARG A 206 0.08 -4.72 22.09
CA ARG A 206 -0.77 -5.91 21.90
C ARG A 206 0.03 -7.17 21.59
N GLY A 207 1.35 -7.13 21.63
CA GLY A 207 2.22 -8.27 21.33
C GLY A 207 2.43 -8.51 19.82
N VAL A 208 2.07 -7.55 18.96
CA VAL A 208 2.32 -7.66 17.51
C VAL A 208 3.80 -7.50 17.23
N GLU A 209 4.35 -8.42 16.44
CA GLU A 209 5.74 -8.44 15.98
C GLU A 209 5.86 -8.20 14.47
N HIS A 210 4.79 -8.48 13.71
CA HIS A 210 4.77 -8.34 12.26
C HIS A 210 3.46 -7.70 11.78
N VAL A 211 3.53 -6.96 10.67
CA VAL A 211 2.35 -6.38 10.02
C VAL A 211 2.28 -6.78 8.56
N ALA A 212 1.09 -7.19 8.13
CA ALA A 212 0.78 -7.41 6.71
C ALA A 212 0.02 -6.20 6.17
N VAL A 213 0.61 -5.54 5.17
CA VAL A 213 0.10 -4.31 4.55
C VAL A 213 -0.51 -4.64 3.20
N SER A 214 -1.71 -4.14 2.92
CA SER A 214 -2.34 -4.30 1.60
C SER A 214 -3.34 -3.21 1.28
N ASN A 215 -3.61 -2.99 0.00
CA ASN A 215 -4.68 -2.13 -0.46
C ASN A 215 -6.05 -2.69 -0.07
N VAL A 216 -6.98 -1.81 0.24
CA VAL A 216 -8.37 -2.19 0.59
C VAL A 216 -9.08 -2.95 -0.52
N ASP A 217 -8.76 -2.67 -1.78
CA ASP A 217 -9.40 -3.26 -2.96
C ASP A 217 -8.75 -4.57 -3.44
N ASN A 218 -7.61 -4.97 -2.89
CA ASN A 218 -7.04 -6.29 -3.17
C ASN A 218 -7.54 -7.31 -2.14
N LEU A 219 -8.67 -7.95 -2.41
CA LEU A 219 -9.25 -8.98 -1.54
C LEU A 219 -8.41 -10.26 -1.48
N GLY A 220 -7.54 -10.50 -2.46
CA GLY A 220 -6.61 -11.64 -2.46
C GLY A 220 -5.49 -11.52 -1.43
N ALA A 221 -5.17 -10.31 -0.97
CA ALA A 221 -4.16 -10.09 0.07
C ALA A 221 -4.73 -10.44 1.47
N ARG A 222 -4.95 -11.73 1.70
CA ARG A 222 -5.43 -12.32 2.96
C ARG A 222 -4.25 -12.64 3.89
N LEU A 223 -4.50 -12.77 5.18
CA LEU A 223 -3.52 -13.33 6.12
C LEU A 223 -3.44 -14.86 5.91
N ASP A 224 -2.49 -15.26 5.10
CA ASP A 224 -2.22 -16.66 4.74
C ASP A 224 -1.02 -17.16 5.56
N PRO A 225 -1.16 -18.28 6.32
CA PRO A 225 -0.07 -18.81 7.13
C PRO A 225 1.21 -19.08 6.35
N VAL A 226 1.11 -19.57 5.10
CA VAL A 226 2.30 -19.88 4.29
C VAL A 226 3.04 -18.61 3.88
N VAL A 227 2.30 -17.53 3.55
CA VAL A 227 2.90 -16.23 3.20
C VAL A 227 3.53 -15.58 4.43
N VAL A 228 2.82 -15.58 5.56
CA VAL A 228 3.35 -15.11 6.85
C VAL A 228 4.60 -15.92 7.23
N GLY A 229 4.53 -17.23 7.12
CA GLY A 229 5.65 -18.12 7.43
C GLY A 229 6.84 -17.91 6.50
N ALA A 230 6.63 -17.72 5.20
CA ALA A 230 7.70 -17.40 4.26
C ALA A 230 8.43 -16.10 4.66
N HIS A 231 7.69 -15.09 5.14
CA HIS A 231 8.29 -13.89 5.71
C HIS A 231 9.14 -14.21 6.95
N LEU A 232 8.60 -14.96 7.90
CA LEU A 232 9.28 -15.31 9.14
C LEU A 232 10.55 -16.15 8.88
N VAL A 233 10.44 -17.18 8.06
CA VAL A 233 11.55 -18.08 7.71
C VAL A 233 12.65 -17.33 6.95
N SER A 234 12.30 -16.31 6.15
CA SER A 234 13.29 -15.49 5.46
C SER A 234 14.21 -14.72 6.42
N GLY A 235 13.74 -14.43 7.64
CA GLY A 235 14.43 -13.60 8.62
C GLY A 235 14.66 -12.16 8.21
N ARG A 236 14.12 -11.73 7.05
CA ARG A 236 14.29 -10.37 6.54
C ARG A 236 13.21 -9.43 7.08
N PRO A 237 13.54 -8.17 7.31
CA PRO A 237 12.60 -7.20 7.90
C PRO A 237 11.44 -6.83 6.97
N MET A 238 11.54 -7.08 5.68
CA MET A 238 10.50 -6.80 4.69
C MET A 238 10.33 -7.97 3.73
N THR A 239 9.09 -8.28 3.39
CA THR A 239 8.72 -9.17 2.28
C THR A 239 7.72 -8.43 1.42
N THR A 240 7.97 -8.36 0.11
CA THR A 240 7.05 -7.76 -0.87
C THR A 240 6.50 -8.85 -1.77
N GLU A 241 5.18 -8.95 -1.89
CA GLU A 241 4.54 -9.89 -2.80
C GLU A 241 4.65 -9.38 -4.24
N VAL A 242 5.14 -10.24 -5.11
CA VAL A 242 5.15 -10.01 -6.57
C VAL A 242 4.37 -11.12 -7.26
N ALA A 243 3.82 -10.82 -8.42
CA ALA A 243 3.07 -11.80 -9.21
C ALA A 243 3.54 -11.78 -10.66
N ARG A 244 3.33 -12.88 -11.39
CA ARG A 244 3.64 -12.96 -12.83
C ARG A 244 2.89 -11.90 -13.61
N LYS A 245 3.58 -11.23 -14.53
CA LYS A 245 2.95 -10.30 -15.47
C LYS A 245 2.07 -11.05 -16.47
N GLU A 246 0.89 -10.48 -16.73
CA GLU A 246 -0.03 -10.86 -17.80
C GLU A 246 -0.42 -9.61 -18.60
N GLY A 247 0.60 -8.83 -19.01
CA GLY A 247 0.41 -7.52 -19.65
C GLY A 247 0.27 -6.37 -18.64
N ASP A 248 0.57 -6.60 -17.37
CA ASP A 248 0.53 -5.56 -16.34
C ASP A 248 1.67 -4.57 -16.49
N MET A 249 1.32 -3.31 -16.32
CA MET A 249 2.26 -2.20 -16.18
C MET A 249 2.24 -1.77 -14.70
N GLY A 250 3.36 -1.86 -14.04
CA GLY A 250 3.46 -1.51 -12.61
C GLY A 250 4.90 -1.59 -12.12
N GLY A 251 5.11 -1.28 -10.86
CA GLY A 251 6.41 -1.41 -10.22
C GLY A 251 6.91 -2.85 -10.23
N ALA A 252 8.22 -3.02 -10.23
CA ALA A 252 8.85 -4.33 -10.27
C ALA A 252 10.19 -4.32 -9.52
N PRO A 253 10.63 -5.48 -8.97
CA PRO A 253 11.98 -5.60 -8.44
C PRO A 253 13.01 -5.40 -9.56
N ALA A 254 14.01 -4.59 -9.29
CA ALA A 254 15.08 -4.30 -10.24
C ALA A 254 16.39 -4.08 -9.51
N ARG A 255 17.51 -4.24 -10.23
CA ARG A 255 18.83 -3.89 -9.73
C ARG A 255 19.26 -2.54 -10.31
N VAL A 256 19.68 -1.63 -9.45
CA VAL A 256 20.31 -0.36 -9.84
C VAL A 256 21.75 -0.39 -9.32
N ASP A 257 22.72 -0.35 -10.21
CA ASP A 257 24.14 -0.51 -9.89
C ASP A 257 24.43 -1.77 -9.04
N GLY A 258 23.70 -2.84 -9.32
CA GLY A 258 23.80 -4.12 -8.62
C GLY A 258 22.98 -4.23 -7.31
N ARG A 259 22.46 -3.14 -6.77
CA ARG A 259 21.61 -3.15 -5.57
C ARG A 259 20.18 -3.45 -5.95
N LEU A 260 19.56 -4.39 -5.25
CA LEU A 260 18.18 -4.83 -5.47
C LEU A 260 17.20 -3.94 -4.69
N GLY A 261 16.12 -3.53 -5.35
CA GLY A 261 15.02 -2.79 -4.74
C GLY A 261 13.83 -2.75 -5.68
N LEU A 262 12.75 -2.10 -5.30
CA LEU A 262 11.56 -1.94 -6.11
C LEU A 262 11.59 -0.59 -6.83
N LEU A 263 11.34 -0.59 -8.13
CA LEU A 263 11.12 0.60 -8.95
C LEU A 263 9.69 0.62 -9.48
N GLU A 264 9.07 1.79 -9.49
CA GLU A 264 7.81 2.02 -10.21
C GLU A 264 8.03 2.25 -11.70
N GLY A 265 6.98 2.09 -12.50
CA GLY A 265 7.06 2.24 -13.95
C GLY A 265 7.76 3.53 -14.42
N PRO A 266 7.42 4.73 -13.88
CA PRO A 266 8.07 5.99 -14.24
C PRO A 266 9.53 6.13 -13.81
N GLU A 267 10.04 5.26 -12.96
CA GLU A 267 11.42 5.29 -12.47
C GLU A 267 12.39 4.57 -13.40
N PHE A 268 11.87 3.71 -14.28
CA PHE A 268 12.70 3.02 -15.25
C PHE A 268 13.17 3.97 -16.36
N PRO A 269 14.45 3.89 -16.76
CA PRO A 269 14.93 4.60 -17.93
C PRO A 269 14.14 4.19 -19.19
N ALA A 270 13.85 5.15 -20.08
CA ALA A 270 13.03 4.91 -21.28
C ALA A 270 13.58 3.82 -22.21
N HIS A 271 14.89 3.55 -22.16
CA HIS A 271 15.53 2.51 -22.96
C HIS A 271 15.52 1.13 -22.30
N PHE A 272 15.06 1.04 -21.04
CA PHE A 272 14.99 -0.24 -20.34
C PHE A 272 13.69 -0.96 -20.70
N ASP A 273 13.85 -2.16 -21.24
CA ASP A 273 12.71 -3.02 -21.54
C ASP A 273 12.21 -3.69 -20.24
N GLN A 274 11.07 -3.19 -19.71
CA GLN A 274 10.47 -3.69 -18.48
C GLN A 274 9.88 -5.11 -18.62
N ASP A 275 9.69 -5.62 -19.82
CA ASP A 275 9.22 -7.00 -20.05
C ASP A 275 10.32 -8.03 -19.75
N ARG A 276 11.58 -7.60 -19.61
CA ARG A 276 12.67 -8.43 -19.09
C ARG A 276 12.48 -8.83 -17.64
N ILE A 277 11.58 -8.15 -16.90
CA ILE A 277 11.21 -8.49 -15.52
C ILE A 277 9.86 -9.21 -15.58
N PRO A 278 9.81 -10.51 -15.31
CA PRO A 278 8.60 -11.32 -15.51
C PRO A 278 7.52 -11.13 -14.42
N VAL A 279 7.84 -10.38 -13.36
CA VAL A 279 6.96 -10.14 -12.21
C VAL A 279 6.70 -8.65 -12.01
N PHE A 280 5.63 -8.33 -11.30
CA PHE A 280 5.31 -6.97 -10.90
C PHE A 280 4.88 -6.92 -9.43
N ASN A 281 4.95 -5.74 -8.82
CA ASN A 281 4.56 -5.48 -7.44
C ASN A 281 3.04 -5.51 -7.28
N THR A 282 2.54 -6.35 -6.38
CA THR A 282 1.10 -6.41 -6.06
C THR A 282 0.66 -5.33 -5.06
N ASN A 283 1.58 -4.53 -4.59
CA ASN A 283 1.40 -3.56 -3.51
C ASN A 283 0.90 -4.22 -2.20
N THR A 284 1.43 -5.40 -1.93
CA THR A 284 1.22 -6.14 -0.67
C THR A 284 2.57 -6.45 -0.07
N ALA A 285 2.74 -6.18 1.23
CA ALA A 285 4.00 -6.44 1.91
C ALA A 285 3.79 -6.88 3.37
N LEU A 286 4.80 -7.58 3.90
CA LEU A 286 4.93 -7.84 5.34
C LEU A 286 6.18 -7.13 5.84
N PHE A 287 6.07 -6.62 7.07
CA PHE A 287 7.18 -5.99 7.78
C PHE A 287 7.33 -6.58 9.18
N ALA A 288 8.56 -6.79 9.61
CA ALA A 288 8.85 -6.85 11.03
C ALA A 288 8.49 -5.49 11.66
N LEU A 289 7.71 -5.49 12.74
CA LEU A 289 7.19 -4.25 13.34
C LEU A 289 8.32 -3.31 13.77
N ASP A 290 9.40 -3.86 14.30
CA ASP A 290 10.56 -3.07 14.76
C ASP A 290 11.31 -2.40 13.59
N ALA A 291 11.24 -2.97 12.39
CA ALA A 291 11.83 -2.36 11.21
C ALA A 291 11.13 -1.06 10.79
N LEU A 292 9.88 -0.86 11.23
CA LEU A 292 9.12 0.37 10.99
C LEU A 292 9.40 1.46 12.01
N ASP A 293 10.14 1.17 13.10
CA ASP A 293 10.42 2.14 14.17
C ASP A 293 11.67 2.98 13.87
N ARG A 294 11.70 3.55 12.67
CA ARG A 294 12.75 4.44 12.19
C ARG A 294 12.22 5.42 11.15
N ALA A 295 12.95 6.48 10.88
CA ALA A 295 12.70 7.31 9.69
C ALA A 295 13.20 6.62 8.42
N PHE A 296 12.52 6.86 7.31
CA PHE A 296 12.90 6.41 5.97
C PHE A 296 13.09 7.62 5.07
N ASP A 297 14.10 7.56 4.21
CA ASP A 297 14.36 8.57 3.17
C ASP A 297 13.72 8.12 1.85
N LEU A 298 12.41 8.31 1.75
CA LEU A 298 11.65 7.90 0.57
C LEU A 298 11.76 8.93 -0.55
N ARG A 299 11.98 8.44 -1.76
CA ARG A 299 11.99 9.30 -2.94
C ARG A 299 10.62 9.90 -3.21
N TRP A 300 10.61 11.18 -3.56
CA TRP A 300 9.43 11.84 -4.10
C TRP A 300 9.34 11.63 -5.62
N LEU A 301 8.18 11.19 -6.07
CA LEU A 301 7.84 11.04 -7.49
C LEU A 301 6.94 12.19 -7.91
N VAL A 302 7.30 12.82 -9.01
CA VAL A 302 6.50 13.88 -9.63
C VAL A 302 5.43 13.25 -10.52
N VAL A 303 4.16 13.45 -10.17
CA VAL A 303 3.00 12.94 -10.90
C VAL A 303 2.20 14.10 -11.44
N ARG A 304 1.91 14.08 -12.75
CA ARG A 304 1.05 15.06 -13.40
C ARG A 304 -0.38 14.55 -13.45
N LYS A 305 -1.32 15.35 -12.97
CA LYS A 305 -2.75 15.04 -12.95
C LYS A 305 -3.53 16.13 -13.68
N SER A 306 -4.58 15.73 -14.39
CA SER A 306 -5.58 16.67 -14.87
C SER A 306 -6.60 16.94 -13.77
N VAL A 307 -6.69 18.18 -13.33
CA VAL A 307 -7.59 18.65 -12.28
C VAL A 307 -8.38 19.83 -12.83
N GLY A 308 -9.71 19.70 -12.94
CA GLY A 308 -10.53 20.74 -13.57
C GLY A 308 -10.12 21.09 -15.00
N GLY A 309 -9.57 20.13 -15.76
CA GLY A 309 -9.08 20.34 -17.13
C GLY A 309 -7.73 21.04 -17.25
N ARG A 310 -7.07 21.37 -16.13
CA ARG A 310 -5.72 21.95 -16.07
C ARG A 310 -4.74 20.94 -15.52
N GLU A 311 -3.47 21.05 -15.93
CA GLU A 311 -2.40 20.21 -15.41
C GLU A 311 -1.98 20.70 -14.01
N ALA A 312 -1.96 19.77 -13.05
CA ALA A 312 -1.44 19.98 -11.71
C ALA A 312 -0.31 18.98 -11.43
N VAL A 313 0.64 19.38 -10.61
CA VAL A 313 1.74 18.57 -10.11
C VAL A 313 1.39 18.07 -8.70
N GLN A 314 1.50 16.75 -8.50
CA GLN A 314 1.48 16.08 -7.20
C GLN A 314 2.84 15.45 -6.94
N LEU A 315 3.26 15.46 -5.70
CA LEU A 315 4.45 14.75 -5.24
C LEU A 315 3.98 13.54 -4.45
N GLU A 316 4.31 12.36 -4.92
CA GLU A 316 3.89 11.11 -4.29
C GLU A 316 5.12 10.33 -3.82
N HIS A 317 5.01 9.64 -2.69
CA HIS A 317 5.98 8.69 -2.22
C HIS A 317 5.31 7.35 -1.87
N LEU A 318 6.10 6.28 -1.88
CA LEU A 318 5.58 4.93 -1.89
C LEU A 318 6.30 4.09 -0.82
N TYR A 319 5.56 3.36 0.02
CA TYR A 319 6.15 2.60 1.12
C TYR A 319 7.10 1.49 0.67
N HIS A 320 6.89 0.94 -0.51
CA HIS A 320 7.76 -0.13 -1.00
C HIS A 320 9.16 0.37 -1.43
N HIS A 321 9.38 1.69 -1.54
CA HIS A 321 10.73 2.24 -1.61
C HIS A 321 11.57 1.94 -0.36
N ALA A 322 10.96 1.54 0.77
CA ALA A 322 11.69 0.98 1.90
C ALA A 322 12.56 -0.22 1.52
N SER A 323 12.26 -0.93 0.43
CA SER A 323 13.11 -2.00 -0.12
C SER A 323 14.52 -1.55 -0.52
N TRP A 324 14.74 -0.24 -0.66
CA TRP A 324 16.07 0.33 -0.87
C TRP A 324 16.84 0.53 0.44
N GLU A 325 16.17 0.46 1.59
CA GLU A 325 16.77 0.65 2.92
C GLU A 325 16.71 -0.61 3.80
N LEU A 326 15.79 -1.51 3.50
CA LEU A 326 15.58 -2.77 4.22
C LEU A 326 15.98 -3.97 3.36
N GLU A 327 16.58 -4.98 3.98
CA GLU A 327 16.72 -6.28 3.33
C GLU A 327 15.33 -6.84 3.03
N THR A 328 15.04 -7.06 1.75
CA THR A 328 13.70 -7.40 1.27
C THR A 328 13.69 -8.75 0.58
N THR A 329 12.70 -9.58 0.91
CA THR A 329 12.35 -10.77 0.13
C THR A 329 11.28 -10.39 -0.89
N PHE A 330 11.53 -10.63 -2.17
CA PHE A 330 10.51 -10.54 -3.21
C PHE A 330 9.90 -11.92 -3.39
N LEU A 331 8.67 -12.09 -2.86
CA LEU A 331 7.97 -13.37 -2.83
C LEU A 331 7.00 -13.46 -4.00
N GLU A 332 7.28 -14.36 -4.94
CA GLU A 332 6.36 -14.62 -6.06
C GLU A 332 5.17 -15.45 -5.56
N VAL A 333 3.96 -14.87 -5.67
CA VAL A 333 2.72 -15.45 -5.20
C VAL A 333 1.79 -15.82 -6.36
N PRO A 334 0.88 -16.80 -6.17
CA PRO A 334 -0.13 -17.15 -7.16
C PRO A 334 -1.02 -15.94 -7.49
N ARG A 335 -1.25 -15.69 -8.78
CA ARG A 335 -2.09 -14.58 -9.23
C ARG A 335 -3.58 -14.88 -9.11
N SER A 336 -3.99 -16.12 -9.40
CA SER A 336 -5.40 -16.56 -9.49
C SER A 336 -5.60 -17.91 -8.83
N GLY A 337 -6.85 -18.41 -8.89
CA GLY A 337 -7.27 -19.66 -8.28
C GLY A 337 -7.56 -19.54 -6.78
N PRO A 338 -7.77 -20.66 -6.07
CA PRO A 338 -8.16 -20.67 -4.65
C PRO A 338 -7.14 -19.99 -3.73
N ARG A 339 -5.89 -19.96 -4.13
CA ARG A 339 -4.79 -19.28 -3.43
C ARG A 339 -4.34 -18.01 -4.13
N GLY A 340 -5.16 -17.47 -5.05
CA GLY A 340 -4.85 -16.23 -5.77
C GLY A 340 -4.73 -15.04 -4.82
N ARG A 341 -3.69 -14.22 -5.03
CA ARG A 341 -3.38 -13.10 -4.13
C ARG A 341 -3.52 -11.74 -4.76
N PHE A 342 -3.85 -11.67 -6.05
CA PHE A 342 -3.96 -10.40 -6.75
C PHE A 342 -5.23 -10.32 -7.60
N PHE A 343 -6.21 -9.56 -7.10
CA PHE A 343 -7.47 -9.27 -7.79
C PHE A 343 -7.65 -7.76 -7.89
N PRO A 344 -6.99 -7.10 -8.85
CA PRO A 344 -7.04 -5.64 -8.97
C PRO A 344 -8.40 -5.18 -9.48
N ILE A 345 -9.07 -4.36 -8.71
CA ILE A 345 -10.35 -3.75 -9.07
C ILE A 345 -10.13 -2.26 -9.29
N LYS A 346 -10.00 -1.85 -10.54
CA LYS A 346 -9.81 -0.46 -10.95
C LYS A 346 -11.10 0.19 -11.43
N GLU A 347 -11.98 -0.59 -12.04
CA GLU A 347 -13.24 -0.16 -12.66
C GLU A 347 -14.37 -1.14 -12.32
N PRO A 348 -15.66 -0.73 -12.43
CA PRO A 348 -16.79 -1.62 -12.18
C PRO A 348 -16.76 -2.91 -13.00
N VAL A 349 -16.28 -2.86 -14.24
CA VAL A 349 -16.15 -4.03 -15.12
C VAL A 349 -15.15 -5.06 -14.57
N ASP A 350 -14.14 -4.62 -13.82
CA ASP A 350 -13.16 -5.54 -13.21
C ASP A 350 -13.82 -6.40 -12.12
N LEU A 351 -14.78 -5.82 -11.37
CA LEU A 351 -15.57 -6.57 -10.39
C LEU A 351 -16.35 -7.71 -11.05
N GLU A 352 -16.99 -7.45 -12.17
CA GLU A 352 -17.76 -8.47 -12.89
C GLU A 352 -16.84 -9.58 -13.40
N ARG A 353 -15.72 -9.22 -14.01
CA ARG A 353 -14.73 -10.17 -14.54
C ARG A 353 -14.10 -11.03 -13.45
N SER A 354 -13.84 -10.43 -12.29
CA SER A 354 -13.16 -11.10 -11.16
C SER A 354 -14.12 -11.85 -10.25
N ARG A 355 -15.43 -11.70 -10.40
CA ARG A 355 -16.45 -12.19 -9.46
C ARG A 355 -16.35 -13.68 -9.17
N GLU A 356 -16.17 -14.52 -10.19
CA GLU A 356 -16.06 -15.97 -10.04
C GLU A 356 -14.76 -16.35 -9.32
N GLY A 357 -13.63 -15.80 -9.76
CA GLY A 357 -12.33 -16.01 -9.12
C GLY A 357 -12.28 -15.50 -7.67
N LEU A 358 -12.95 -14.37 -7.39
CA LEU A 358 -13.08 -13.86 -6.03
C LEU A 358 -13.90 -14.82 -5.15
N ARG A 359 -15.00 -15.38 -5.65
CA ARG A 359 -15.80 -16.36 -4.90
C ARG A 359 -14.99 -17.63 -4.63
N GLU A 360 -14.31 -18.16 -5.64
CA GLU A 360 -13.44 -19.33 -5.49
C GLU A 360 -12.39 -19.07 -4.39
N MET A 361 -11.66 -17.98 -4.48
CA MET A 361 -10.61 -17.59 -3.54
C MET A 361 -11.17 -17.35 -2.12
N LEU A 362 -12.29 -16.62 -1.98
CA LEU A 362 -12.88 -16.31 -0.67
C LEU A 362 -13.58 -17.52 -0.02
N SER A 363 -13.97 -18.53 -0.79
CA SER A 363 -14.52 -19.79 -0.26
C SER A 363 -13.44 -20.75 0.21
N ALA A 364 -12.21 -20.61 -0.27
CA ALA A 364 -11.09 -21.43 0.16
C ALA A 364 -10.61 -20.99 1.56
N SER A 365 -10.37 -21.97 2.42
CA SER A 365 -9.74 -21.73 3.72
C SER A 365 -8.28 -21.32 3.54
N VAL A 366 -7.81 -20.36 4.31
CA VAL A 366 -6.36 -20.01 4.38
C VAL A 366 -5.62 -20.92 5.35
N LEU A 367 -6.35 -21.72 6.14
CA LEU A 367 -5.78 -22.62 7.14
C LEU A 367 -5.48 -24.01 6.60
N ASP A 368 -5.99 -24.34 5.40
CA ASP A 368 -5.75 -25.60 4.70
C ASP A 368 -4.53 -25.46 3.77
#